data_b2118049deac0e1db1db796d82836ccb
#
_entry.id   b2118049deac0e1db1db796d82836ccb
#
_cell.length_a   1.000
_cell.length_b   1.000
_cell.length_c   1.000
_cell.angle_alpha   90.00
_cell.angle_beta   90.00
_cell.angle_gamma   90.00
#
_symmetry.space_group_name_H-M   'P 1'
#
loop_
_entity.id
_entity.type
_entity.pdbx_description
1 polymer ?
#
loop_
_entity_poly.entity_id
_entity_poly.type
_entity_poly.pdbx_seq_one_letter_code
_entity_poly.pdbx_strand_id
1 'polypeptide(L)'
;VPAKTNSKDVLTLKPNGIFLSNGPGDPEPCIYAIQAIEEILETNIPIFGICLGHQLLALASGAKTLKMKFGHHGGNHPVKDLKTKKVMITSQNHGFSLEESTLPDCLYATHSSLFDGSVQGVHRTDKPAFGFQGHPEASPGPHDAAPLFDYFFELINNYTKKL
;
A
#
# COMPACT_ATOMS: atom_id res chain seq x y z
N VAL A 1 -4.42 10.70 -12.37
CA VAL A 1 -5.86 11.07 -12.33
C VAL A 1 -6.22 11.60 -10.95
N PRO A 2 -7.24 12.46 -10.82
CA PRO A 2 -7.75 12.92 -9.53
C PRO A 2 -8.24 11.78 -8.64
N ALA A 3 -8.18 11.97 -7.30
CA ALA A 3 -8.54 10.94 -6.32
C ALA A 3 -9.99 10.44 -6.42
N LYS A 4 -10.92 11.26 -6.95
CA LYS A 4 -12.33 10.91 -7.12
C LYS A 4 -12.66 10.32 -8.50
N THR A 5 -11.65 10.01 -9.33
CA THR A 5 -11.88 9.35 -10.62
C THR A 5 -12.39 7.93 -10.37
N ASN A 6 -13.52 7.58 -10.98
CA ASN A 6 -14.10 6.24 -10.85
C ASN A 6 -13.27 5.19 -11.61
N SER A 7 -13.46 3.93 -11.28
CA SER A 7 -12.73 2.81 -11.88
C SER A 7 -12.88 2.73 -13.40
N LYS A 8 -14.07 3.00 -13.94
CA LYS A 8 -14.34 2.92 -15.39
C LYS A 8 -13.50 3.90 -16.16
N ASP A 9 -13.43 5.15 -15.68
CA ASP A 9 -12.62 6.20 -16.32
C ASP A 9 -11.12 5.88 -16.23
N VAL A 10 -10.66 5.33 -15.07
CA VAL A 10 -9.28 4.85 -14.92
C VAL A 10 -8.98 3.74 -15.93
N LEU A 11 -9.85 2.74 -16.04
CA LEU A 11 -9.65 1.59 -16.93
C LEU A 11 -9.72 1.96 -18.41
N THR A 12 -10.47 3.01 -18.77
CA THR A 12 -10.50 3.55 -20.14
C THR A 12 -9.13 4.03 -20.63
N LEU A 13 -8.25 4.44 -19.70
CA LEU A 13 -6.87 4.83 -20.00
C LEU A 13 -5.95 3.62 -20.30
N LYS A 14 -6.44 2.39 -20.14
CA LYS A 14 -5.70 1.13 -20.36
C LYS A 14 -4.35 1.10 -19.61
N PRO A 15 -4.34 1.34 -18.29
CA PRO A 15 -3.10 1.38 -17.53
C PRO A 15 -2.46 -0.01 -17.44
N ASN A 16 -1.13 -0.06 -17.46
CA ASN A 16 -0.35 -1.27 -17.22
C ASN A 16 -0.10 -1.54 -15.73
N GLY A 17 -0.37 -0.57 -14.88
CA GLY A 17 -0.28 -0.63 -13.43
C GLY A 17 -0.97 0.56 -12.77
N ILE A 18 -1.41 0.39 -11.55
CA ILE A 18 -2.08 1.42 -10.74
C ILE A 18 -1.21 1.74 -9.53
N PHE A 19 -0.88 3.01 -9.38
CA PHE A 19 -0.18 3.51 -8.21
C PHE A 19 -1.14 4.33 -7.34
N LEU A 20 -1.36 3.88 -6.10
CA LEU A 20 -2.17 4.59 -5.13
C LEU A 20 -1.24 5.46 -4.27
N SER A 21 -1.28 6.76 -4.52
CA SER A 21 -0.39 7.70 -3.83
C SER A 21 -0.74 7.86 -2.35
N ASN A 22 0.19 8.47 -1.63
CA ASN A 22 -0.05 9.00 -0.29
C ASN A 22 -1.12 10.10 -0.30
N GLY A 23 -1.62 10.43 0.88
CA GLY A 23 -2.58 11.50 1.10
C GLY A 23 -2.85 11.71 2.59
N PRO A 24 -3.47 12.81 2.98
CA PRO A 24 -3.77 13.12 4.37
C PRO A 24 -5.07 12.50 4.85
N GLY A 25 -5.20 12.38 6.16
CA GLY A 25 -6.47 12.14 6.85
C GLY A 25 -6.78 10.68 7.13
N ASP A 26 -8.04 10.47 7.48
CA ASP A 26 -8.62 9.17 7.78
C ASP A 26 -8.97 8.44 6.47
N PRO A 27 -8.52 7.18 6.27
CA PRO A 27 -8.82 6.44 5.05
C PRO A 27 -10.28 5.95 4.98
N GLU A 28 -10.95 5.67 6.09
CA GLU A 28 -12.30 5.08 6.11
C GLU A 28 -13.37 5.92 5.40
N PRO A 29 -13.40 7.26 5.52
CA PRO A 29 -14.37 8.09 4.79
C PRO A 29 -14.14 8.16 3.28
N CYS A 30 -13.01 7.64 2.77
CA CYS A 30 -12.68 7.66 1.34
C CYS A 30 -13.41 6.56 0.55
N ILE A 31 -14.71 6.38 0.78
CA ILE A 31 -15.55 5.33 0.16
C ILE A 31 -15.43 5.31 -1.37
N TYR A 32 -15.37 6.49 -2.01
CA TYR A 32 -15.19 6.61 -3.46
C TYR A 32 -13.90 5.93 -3.95
N ALA A 33 -12.81 6.02 -3.20
CA ALA A 33 -11.54 5.41 -3.56
C ALA A 33 -11.55 3.89 -3.25
N ILE A 34 -12.12 3.49 -2.12
CA ILE A 34 -12.26 2.09 -1.73
C ILE A 34 -13.03 1.33 -2.80
N GLN A 35 -14.20 1.83 -3.21
CA GLN A 35 -15.03 1.21 -4.25
C GLN A 35 -14.30 1.14 -5.61
N ALA A 36 -13.60 2.21 -6.00
CA ALA A 36 -12.84 2.20 -7.25
C ALA A 36 -11.70 1.16 -7.20
N ILE A 37 -11.02 1.00 -6.07
CA ILE A 37 -9.96 0.00 -5.89
C ILE A 37 -10.54 -1.43 -5.91
N GLU A 38 -11.68 -1.67 -5.25
CA GLU A 38 -12.39 -2.96 -5.30
C GLU A 38 -12.68 -3.38 -6.74
N GLU A 39 -13.26 -2.48 -7.56
CA GLU A 39 -13.56 -2.76 -8.96
C GLU A 39 -12.28 -2.97 -9.80
N ILE A 40 -11.21 -2.22 -9.55
CA ILE A 40 -9.93 -2.38 -10.24
C ILE A 40 -9.27 -3.71 -9.87
N LEU A 41 -9.38 -4.17 -8.63
CA LEU A 41 -8.84 -5.46 -8.17
C LEU A 41 -9.39 -6.66 -8.97
N GLU A 42 -10.59 -6.55 -9.55
CA GLU A 42 -11.14 -7.60 -10.44
C GLU A 42 -10.36 -7.76 -11.75
N THR A 43 -9.54 -6.78 -12.15
CA THR A 43 -8.87 -6.76 -13.46
C THR A 43 -7.50 -7.43 -13.50
N ASN A 44 -6.91 -7.82 -12.41
CA ASN A 44 -5.52 -8.30 -12.30
C ASN A 44 -4.43 -7.29 -12.73
N ILE A 45 -4.78 -6.01 -12.97
CA ILE A 45 -3.79 -4.97 -13.19
C ILE A 45 -2.97 -4.80 -11.90
N PRO A 46 -1.62 -4.77 -11.97
CA PRO A 46 -0.79 -4.59 -10.79
C PRO A 46 -1.12 -3.30 -10.03
N ILE A 47 -1.21 -3.39 -8.70
CA ILE A 47 -1.48 -2.24 -7.82
C ILE A 47 -0.39 -2.11 -6.78
N PHE A 48 0.15 -0.91 -6.61
CA PHE A 48 1.03 -0.56 -5.50
C PHE A 48 0.48 0.65 -4.75
N GLY A 49 0.25 0.51 -3.44
CA GLY A 49 -0.21 1.60 -2.57
C GLY A 49 0.83 2.03 -1.55
N ILE A 50 1.03 3.33 -1.35
CA ILE A 50 1.88 3.89 -0.31
C ILE A 50 1.10 4.75 0.67
N CYS A 51 1.41 4.65 1.96
CA CYS A 51 0.81 5.38 3.07
C CYS A 51 -0.73 5.30 3.03
N LEU A 52 -1.43 6.37 2.68
CA LEU A 52 -2.89 6.34 2.49
C LEU A 52 -3.32 5.30 1.44
N GLY A 53 -2.59 5.21 0.32
CA GLY A 53 -2.89 4.23 -0.74
C GLY A 53 -2.75 2.77 -0.26
N HIS A 54 -1.81 2.48 0.63
CA HIS A 54 -1.68 1.18 1.31
C HIS A 54 -2.90 0.88 2.18
N GLN A 55 -3.36 1.86 2.96
CA GLN A 55 -4.53 1.73 3.82
C GLN A 55 -5.82 1.53 3.00
N LEU A 56 -5.99 2.29 1.92
CA LEU A 56 -7.13 2.15 1.02
C LEU A 56 -7.16 0.79 0.30
N LEU A 57 -6.00 0.27 -0.12
CA LEU A 57 -5.89 -1.07 -0.69
C LEU A 57 -6.31 -2.14 0.31
N ALA A 58 -5.90 -2.01 1.57
CA ALA A 58 -6.27 -2.94 2.61
C ALA A 58 -7.77 -2.88 2.95
N LEU A 59 -8.35 -1.67 3.04
CA LEU A 59 -9.79 -1.48 3.23
C LEU A 59 -10.60 -2.09 2.09
N ALA A 60 -10.20 -1.85 0.83
CA ALA A 60 -10.81 -2.45 -0.36
C ALA A 60 -10.64 -3.97 -0.40
N SER A 61 -9.71 -4.53 0.35
CA SER A 61 -9.53 -5.97 0.51
C SER A 61 -10.30 -6.56 1.69
N GLY A 62 -11.01 -5.73 2.48
CA GLY A 62 -11.83 -6.14 3.63
C GLY A 62 -11.16 -6.04 5.00
N ALA A 63 -9.94 -5.52 5.09
CA ALA A 63 -9.29 -5.21 6.37
C ALA A 63 -9.88 -3.95 7.00
N LYS A 64 -9.48 -3.66 8.26
CA LYS A 64 -9.84 -2.44 8.97
C LYS A 64 -8.61 -1.61 9.30
N THR A 65 -8.84 -0.32 9.52
CA THR A 65 -7.82 0.60 10.03
C THR A 65 -8.12 0.97 11.48
N LEU A 66 -7.09 1.41 12.18
CA LEU A 66 -7.20 1.97 13.52
C LEU A 66 -6.45 3.30 13.60
N LYS A 67 -6.98 4.22 14.37
CA LYS A 67 -6.33 5.48 14.70
C LYS A 67 -5.27 5.24 15.77
N MET A 68 -4.04 5.58 15.45
CA MET A 68 -2.91 5.47 16.39
C MET A 68 -2.96 6.59 17.42
N LYS A 69 -2.45 6.32 18.64
CA LYS A 69 -2.40 7.33 19.71
C LYS A 69 -1.47 8.50 19.36
N PHE A 70 -0.33 8.22 18.75
CA PHE A 70 0.70 9.22 18.41
C PHE A 70 1.05 9.25 16.92
N GLY A 71 0.76 8.18 16.18
CA GLY A 71 1.22 8.00 14.79
C GLY A 71 2.72 7.76 14.68
N HIS A 72 3.20 7.68 13.43
CA HIS A 72 4.61 7.61 13.11
C HIS A 72 5.00 8.82 12.26
N HIS A 73 6.00 9.57 12.71
CA HIS A 73 6.45 10.82 12.07
C HIS A 73 7.98 10.89 12.11
N GLY A 74 8.63 10.94 10.97
CA GLY A 74 10.09 11.11 10.85
C GLY A 74 10.75 10.15 9.86
N GLY A 75 12.03 10.38 9.58
CA GLY A 75 12.82 9.63 8.59
C GLY A 75 13.72 8.53 9.20
N ASN A 76 13.43 8.05 10.39
CA ASN A 76 14.28 7.12 11.13
C ASN A 76 13.51 5.92 11.71
N HIS A 77 12.42 5.52 11.08
CA HIS A 77 11.58 4.41 11.55
C HIS A 77 12.10 3.07 11.04
N PRO A 78 12.57 2.17 11.92
CA PRO A 78 13.00 0.84 11.52
C PRO A 78 11.80 -0.08 11.26
N VAL A 79 11.78 -0.66 10.08
CA VAL A 79 10.76 -1.60 9.62
C VAL A 79 11.41 -2.92 9.26
N LYS A 80 10.84 -4.02 9.74
CA LYS A 80 11.32 -5.37 9.50
C LYS A 80 10.53 -6.03 8.37
N ASP A 81 11.23 -6.52 7.37
CA ASP A 81 10.69 -7.46 6.39
C ASP A 81 10.47 -8.82 7.09
N LEU A 82 9.23 -9.29 7.10
CA LEU A 82 8.84 -10.51 7.82
C LEU A 82 9.35 -11.79 7.16
N LYS A 83 9.63 -11.76 5.84
CA LYS A 83 10.17 -12.88 5.08
C LYS A 83 11.67 -12.97 5.20
N THR A 84 12.39 -11.91 4.88
CA THR A 84 13.87 -11.91 4.84
C THR A 84 14.51 -11.62 6.19
N LYS A 85 13.73 -11.10 7.14
CA LYS A 85 14.15 -10.61 8.47
C LYS A 85 15.09 -9.41 8.43
N LYS A 86 15.33 -8.84 7.26
CA LYS A 86 16.10 -7.60 7.12
C LYS A 86 15.35 -6.43 7.70
N VAL A 87 16.10 -5.47 8.21
CA VAL A 87 15.58 -4.20 8.73
C VAL A 87 15.93 -3.10 7.73
N MET A 88 14.97 -2.27 7.42
CA MET A 88 15.13 -1.06 6.61
C MET A 88 14.77 0.16 7.43
N ILE A 89 15.44 1.27 7.19
CA ILE A 89 15.06 2.57 7.76
C ILE A 89 14.13 3.26 6.78
N THR A 90 13.02 3.79 7.31
CA THR A 90 11.95 4.35 6.47
C THR A 90 11.54 5.73 6.93
N SER A 91 11.04 6.52 6.00
CA SER A 91 10.32 7.76 6.28
C SER A 91 8.85 7.43 6.54
N GLN A 92 8.30 7.98 7.62
CA GLN A 92 6.92 7.75 8.06
C GLN A 92 6.21 9.07 8.35
N ASN A 93 4.95 9.18 7.95
CA ASN A 93 4.10 10.32 8.29
C ASN A 93 2.63 9.93 8.23
N HIS A 94 2.15 9.20 9.25
CA HIS A 94 0.78 8.72 9.30
C HIS A 94 0.25 8.62 10.73
N GLY A 95 -1.05 8.84 10.89
CA GLY A 95 -1.78 8.70 12.17
C GLY A 95 -2.72 7.49 12.22
N PHE A 96 -2.77 6.69 11.15
CA PHE A 96 -3.59 5.48 11.06
C PHE A 96 -2.71 4.31 10.66
N SER A 97 -3.07 3.09 11.10
CA SER A 97 -2.42 1.83 10.74
C SER A 97 -3.47 0.78 10.45
N LEU A 98 -3.08 -0.33 9.83
CA LEU A 98 -3.94 -1.48 9.68
C LEU A 98 -4.10 -2.22 11.02
N GLU A 99 -5.29 -2.73 11.27
CA GLU A 99 -5.58 -3.64 12.37
C GLU A 99 -5.27 -5.08 11.92
N GLU A 100 -4.11 -5.61 12.33
CA GLU A 100 -3.57 -6.89 11.85
C GLU A 100 -4.56 -8.05 12.01
N SER A 101 -5.31 -8.08 13.13
CA SER A 101 -6.30 -9.12 13.42
C SER A 101 -7.47 -9.16 12.44
N THR A 102 -7.63 -8.14 11.61
CA THR A 102 -8.71 -8.02 10.62
C THR A 102 -8.28 -8.32 9.19
N LEU A 103 -7.00 -8.68 8.98
CA LEU A 103 -6.52 -9.03 7.63
C LEU A 103 -7.28 -10.28 7.13
N PRO A 104 -7.95 -10.20 5.98
CA PRO A 104 -8.64 -11.36 5.40
C PRO A 104 -7.64 -12.35 4.80
N ASP A 105 -8.05 -13.58 4.51
CA ASP A 105 -7.20 -14.67 3.98
C ASP A 105 -6.47 -14.30 2.68
N CYS A 106 -7.03 -13.38 1.90
CA CYS A 106 -6.41 -12.89 0.67
C CYS A 106 -5.31 -11.84 0.91
N LEU A 107 -5.07 -11.40 2.15
CA LEU A 107 -4.12 -10.35 2.48
C LEU A 107 -3.21 -10.77 3.62
N TYR A 108 -1.91 -10.66 3.46
CA TYR A 108 -0.95 -10.96 4.53
C TYR A 108 0.02 -9.82 4.79
N ALA A 109 0.45 -9.69 6.04
CA ALA A 109 1.48 -8.72 6.43
C ALA A 109 2.84 -9.13 5.88
N THR A 110 3.56 -8.19 5.28
CA THR A 110 4.91 -8.37 4.73
C THR A 110 5.98 -7.67 5.56
N HIS A 111 5.61 -6.60 6.25
CA HIS A 111 6.51 -5.77 7.04
C HIS A 111 5.85 -5.35 8.35
N SER A 112 6.65 -5.18 9.39
CA SER A 112 6.21 -4.67 10.69
C SER A 112 7.16 -3.61 11.25
N SER A 113 6.61 -2.65 11.99
CA SER A 113 7.38 -1.66 12.73
C SER A 113 8.14 -2.31 13.87
N LEU A 114 9.41 -1.95 14.07
CA LEU A 114 10.17 -2.37 15.24
C LEU A 114 9.90 -1.53 16.49
N PHE A 115 9.16 -0.42 16.36
CA PHE A 115 8.79 0.39 17.51
C PHE A 115 7.58 -0.18 18.27
N ASP A 116 6.55 -0.65 17.53
CA ASP A 116 5.27 -1.03 18.14
C ASP A 116 4.62 -2.28 17.52
N GLY A 117 5.29 -2.92 16.55
CA GLY A 117 4.78 -4.10 15.87
C GLY A 117 3.69 -3.84 14.84
N SER A 118 3.26 -2.59 14.63
CA SER A 118 2.20 -2.27 13.65
C SER A 118 2.54 -2.73 12.24
N VAL A 119 1.52 -3.10 11.48
CA VAL A 119 1.65 -3.53 10.08
C VAL A 119 2.19 -2.40 9.22
N GLN A 120 3.30 -2.66 8.53
CA GLN A 120 3.98 -1.68 7.68
C GLN A 120 3.97 -2.05 6.19
N GLY A 121 3.47 -3.21 5.85
CA GLY A 121 3.29 -3.64 4.48
C GLY A 121 2.36 -4.82 4.38
N VAL A 122 1.62 -4.89 3.28
CA VAL A 122 0.72 -6.00 2.95
C VAL A 122 0.89 -6.43 1.50
N HIS A 123 0.56 -7.69 1.23
CA HIS A 123 0.50 -8.23 -0.12
C HIS A 123 -0.72 -9.14 -0.25
N ARG A 124 -1.40 -9.11 -1.41
CA ARG A 124 -2.49 -10.03 -1.71
C ARG A 124 -1.95 -11.36 -2.22
N THR A 125 -2.62 -12.43 -1.84
CA THR A 125 -2.27 -13.80 -2.28
C THR A 125 -2.83 -14.14 -3.65
N ASP A 126 -3.93 -13.48 -4.04
CA ASP A 126 -4.75 -13.80 -5.22
C ASP A 126 -4.61 -12.78 -6.36
N LYS A 127 -4.07 -11.60 -6.09
CA LYS A 127 -3.95 -10.49 -7.04
C LYS A 127 -2.54 -9.88 -6.97
N PRO A 128 -2.03 -9.31 -8.06
CA PRO A 128 -0.73 -8.62 -8.07
C PRO A 128 -0.83 -7.24 -7.40
N ALA A 129 -1.23 -7.21 -6.14
CA ALA A 129 -1.46 -5.97 -5.40
C ALA A 129 -0.77 -6.00 -4.05
N PHE A 130 -0.05 -4.92 -3.72
CA PHE A 130 0.66 -4.77 -2.46
C PHE A 130 0.69 -3.32 -2.01
N GLY A 131 1.01 -3.11 -0.73
CA GLY A 131 1.10 -1.79 -0.16
C GLY A 131 2.19 -1.68 0.90
N PHE A 132 2.68 -0.47 1.10
CA PHE A 132 3.68 -0.12 2.10
C PHE A 132 3.29 1.15 2.85
N GLN A 133 3.36 1.11 4.18
CA GLN A 133 2.89 2.21 5.03
C GLN A 133 3.83 3.42 5.02
N GLY A 134 5.12 3.17 4.87
CA GLY A 134 6.12 4.24 4.79
C GLY A 134 6.14 4.94 3.43
N HIS A 135 7.09 5.87 3.29
CA HIS A 135 7.27 6.71 2.11
C HIS A 135 8.57 6.34 1.37
N PRO A 136 8.58 5.31 0.50
CA PRO A 136 9.77 4.93 -0.27
C PRO A 136 10.21 6.02 -1.26
N GLU A 137 9.32 6.95 -1.58
CA GLU A 137 9.56 8.10 -2.47
C GLU A 137 10.21 9.29 -1.75
N ALA A 138 10.36 9.24 -0.43
CA ALA A 138 10.83 10.39 0.35
C ALA A 138 12.25 10.84 -0.06
N SER A 139 12.40 12.15 -0.32
CA SER A 139 13.66 12.77 -0.66
C SER A 139 13.70 14.24 -0.14
N PRO A 140 14.71 14.63 0.65
CA PRO A 140 15.75 13.78 1.24
C PRO A 140 15.18 12.79 2.26
N GLY A 141 15.74 11.59 2.34
CA GLY A 141 15.31 10.59 3.30
C GLY A 141 16.02 9.25 3.08
N PRO A 142 15.68 8.22 3.89
CA PRO A 142 16.21 6.87 3.71
C PRO A 142 15.68 6.26 2.39
N HIS A 143 16.56 5.56 1.67
CA HIS A 143 16.24 4.92 0.39
C HIS A 143 16.11 3.40 0.48
N ASP A 144 16.14 2.82 1.67
CA ASP A 144 16.12 1.37 1.89
C ASP A 144 14.87 0.69 1.31
N ALA A 145 13.75 1.41 1.25
CA ALA A 145 12.49 0.93 0.68
C ALA A 145 12.33 1.18 -0.84
N ALA A 146 13.31 1.84 -1.50
CA ALA A 146 13.25 2.10 -2.95
C ALA A 146 13.07 0.83 -3.82
N PRO A 147 13.62 -0.37 -3.45
CA PRO A 147 13.40 -1.60 -4.20
C PRO A 147 11.93 -2.04 -4.33
N LEU A 148 11.01 -1.46 -3.56
CA LEU A 148 9.57 -1.70 -3.73
C LEU A 148 9.05 -1.20 -5.09
N PHE A 149 9.66 -0.14 -5.63
CA PHE A 149 9.34 0.33 -6.99
C PHE A 149 9.82 -0.66 -8.05
N ASP A 150 11.02 -1.25 -7.89
CA ASP A 150 11.54 -2.26 -8.82
C ASP A 150 10.60 -3.47 -8.84
N TYR A 151 10.14 -3.92 -7.68
CA TYR A 151 9.15 -4.99 -7.58
C TYR A 151 7.83 -4.63 -8.28
N PHE A 152 7.35 -3.40 -8.15
CA PHE A 152 6.16 -2.95 -8.87
C PHE A 152 6.36 -2.99 -10.40
N PHE A 153 7.52 -2.54 -10.89
CA PHE A 153 7.87 -2.65 -12.31
C PHE A 153 7.95 -4.09 -12.80
N GLU A 154 8.46 -5.01 -11.98
CA GLU A 154 8.44 -6.44 -12.33
C GLU A 154 7.01 -6.97 -12.49
N LEU A 155 6.09 -6.60 -11.60
CA LEU A 155 4.68 -6.97 -11.72
C LEU A 155 4.06 -6.41 -13.00
N ILE A 156 4.32 -5.15 -13.35
CA ILE A 156 3.85 -4.51 -14.58
C ILE A 156 4.39 -5.26 -15.80
N ASN A 157 5.69 -5.55 -15.85
CA ASN A 157 6.30 -6.27 -16.95
C ASN A 157 5.72 -7.68 -17.12
N ASN A 158 5.41 -8.37 -16.02
CA ASN A 158 4.79 -9.68 -16.07
C ASN A 158 3.32 -9.62 -16.52
N TYR A 159 2.61 -8.56 -16.17
CA TYR A 159 1.25 -8.31 -16.63
C TYR A 159 1.22 -8.03 -18.14
N THR A 160 2.06 -7.11 -18.63
CA THR A 160 2.08 -6.72 -20.04
C THR A 160 2.51 -7.84 -20.98
N LYS A 161 3.34 -8.80 -20.53
CA LYS A 161 3.69 -9.98 -21.32
C LYS A 161 2.55 -10.99 -21.51
N LYS A 162 1.46 -10.85 -20.73
CA LYS A 162 0.30 -11.76 -20.80
C LYS A 162 -0.87 -11.17 -21.61
N LEU A 163 -0.76 -9.89 -22.02
CA LEU A 163 -1.69 -9.20 -22.91
C LEU A 163 -1.36 -9.47 -24.38
#